data_26c1e98ea8937fe82a52f9d8f99e3d1c
#
_entry.id   26c1e98ea8937fe82a52f9d8f99e3d1c
#
_cell.length_a   1.000
_cell.length_b   1.000
_cell.length_c   1.000
_cell.angle_alpha   90.00
_cell.angle_beta   90.00
_cell.angle_gamma   90.00
#
_symmetry.space_group_name_H-M   'P 1'
#
loop_
_entity.id
_entity.type
_entity.pdbx_description
1 polymer ?
#
loop_
_entity_poly.entity_id
_entity_poly.type
_entity_poly.pdbx_seq_one_letter_code
_entity_poly.pdbx_strand_id
1 'polypeptide(L)'
;PFLSANIYQKSTGERLFKPWALFKRGGLKIAVIGLTTDDTAKIGNPEYFTDIEFRKPAEEAKLVIQELQQNEKPDVILATTHMGHYDNGNHGSNAPGDVEMARSLPAGSLAMIVGGHSQDPVCMASENKKQVDYVPGTPCAPDRQNGIWIVQAHEWGKYVGRADFEFRNGEMKLVHYQLIPVNLKKKVTYDNGQSERVLYTPQIAENPQMMSLLTPFQNKGKAQLQVKIG
;
A
#
# COMPACT_ATOMS: atom_id res chain seq x y z
N PRO A 1 -11.64 -8.90 -5.63
CA PRO A 1 -12.63 -7.83 -5.83
C PRO A 1 -11.95 -6.47 -5.84
N PHE A 2 -12.50 -5.50 -6.57
CA PHE A 2 -12.11 -4.11 -6.47
C PHE A 2 -12.89 -3.49 -5.30
N LEU A 3 -12.20 -2.76 -4.42
CA LEU A 3 -12.80 -2.10 -3.27
C LEU A 3 -12.44 -0.61 -3.31
N SER A 4 -13.42 0.26 -3.13
CA SER A 4 -13.20 1.68 -2.83
C SER A 4 -14.40 2.27 -2.12
N ALA A 5 -14.19 2.77 -0.92
CA ALA A 5 -15.24 3.40 -0.12
C ALA A 5 -15.50 4.85 -0.54
N ASN A 6 -14.55 5.51 -1.21
CA ASN A 6 -14.60 6.95 -1.46
C ASN A 6 -14.71 7.35 -2.93
N ILE A 7 -15.04 6.42 -3.84
CA ILE A 7 -15.34 6.73 -5.24
C ILE A 7 -16.85 6.62 -5.46
N TYR A 8 -17.45 7.72 -5.92
CA TYR A 8 -18.89 7.85 -6.11
C TYR A 8 -19.23 8.24 -7.55
N GLN A 9 -20.40 7.82 -8.01
CA GLN A 9 -21.01 8.31 -9.22
C GLN A 9 -21.81 9.59 -8.87
N LYS A 10 -21.46 10.73 -9.48
CA LYS A 10 -22.10 12.02 -9.20
C LYS A 10 -23.59 12.02 -9.53
N SER A 11 -23.97 11.43 -10.66
CA SER A 11 -25.35 11.41 -11.16
C SER A 11 -26.32 10.63 -10.26
N THR A 12 -25.83 9.61 -9.53
CA THR A 12 -26.66 8.78 -8.64
C THR A 12 -26.40 9.06 -7.15
N GLY A 13 -25.23 9.59 -6.80
CA GLY A 13 -24.76 9.72 -5.43
C GLY A 13 -24.37 8.39 -4.77
N GLU A 14 -24.28 7.31 -5.53
CA GLU A 14 -23.95 5.98 -5.05
C GLU A 14 -22.45 5.66 -5.19
N ARG A 15 -21.94 4.80 -4.30
CA ARG A 15 -20.55 4.28 -4.43
C ARG A 15 -20.40 3.45 -5.70
N LEU A 16 -19.35 3.72 -6.47
CA LEU A 16 -19.04 2.99 -7.70
C LEU A 16 -18.51 1.58 -7.43
N PHE A 17 -17.90 1.35 -6.27
CA PHE A 17 -17.32 0.08 -5.87
C PHE A 17 -17.84 -0.34 -4.49
N LYS A 18 -17.67 -1.63 -4.17
CA LYS A 18 -17.91 -2.12 -2.81
C LYS A 18 -16.91 -1.42 -1.86
N PRO A 19 -17.37 -0.86 -0.73
CA PRO A 19 -16.50 -0.18 0.22
C PRO A 19 -15.56 -1.13 0.96
N TRP A 20 -16.00 -2.37 1.19
CA TRP A 20 -15.28 -3.38 1.94
C TRP A 20 -15.61 -4.81 1.50
N ALA A 21 -14.80 -5.76 1.96
CA ALA A 21 -15.06 -7.20 1.85
C ALA A 21 -14.72 -7.92 3.15
N LEU A 22 -15.42 -9.03 3.41
CA LEU A 22 -15.17 -9.89 4.57
C LEU A 22 -14.43 -11.16 4.17
N PHE A 23 -13.50 -11.55 5.03
CA PHE A 23 -12.73 -12.77 4.91
C PHE A 23 -12.75 -13.53 6.24
N LYS A 24 -12.73 -14.87 6.16
CA LYS A 24 -12.52 -15.73 7.33
C LYS A 24 -11.16 -16.40 7.23
N ARG A 25 -10.31 -16.19 8.22
CA ARG A 25 -8.98 -16.80 8.30
C ARG A 25 -8.63 -17.07 9.76
N GLY A 26 -8.16 -18.31 10.04
CA GLY A 26 -7.75 -18.70 11.40
C GLY A 26 -8.84 -18.53 12.46
N GLY A 27 -10.11 -18.69 12.09
CA GLY A 27 -11.25 -18.47 12.98
C GLY A 27 -11.67 -17.00 13.12
N LEU A 28 -10.91 -16.05 12.58
CA LEU A 28 -11.21 -14.62 12.64
C LEU A 28 -12.07 -14.16 11.47
N LYS A 29 -12.99 -13.23 11.72
CA LYS A 29 -13.74 -12.44 10.74
C LYS A 29 -12.97 -11.14 10.48
N ILE A 30 -12.39 -11.02 9.30
CA ILE A 30 -11.54 -9.89 8.91
C ILE A 30 -12.28 -9.06 7.87
N ALA A 31 -12.46 -7.76 8.14
CA ALA A 31 -12.95 -6.80 7.16
C ALA A 31 -11.76 -6.08 6.51
N VAL A 32 -11.84 -5.86 5.20
CA VAL A 32 -10.87 -5.07 4.44
C VAL A 32 -11.60 -3.94 3.73
N ILE A 33 -11.23 -2.69 4.04
CA ILE A 33 -11.75 -1.47 3.42
C ILE A 33 -10.80 -1.07 2.30
N GLY A 34 -11.33 -0.60 1.16
CA GLY A 34 -10.55 0.00 0.09
C GLY A 34 -10.67 1.53 0.08
N LEU A 35 -9.57 2.27 -0.13
CA LEU A 35 -9.56 3.73 -0.20
C LEU A 35 -8.53 4.20 -1.23
N THR A 36 -8.82 5.33 -1.91
CA THR A 36 -7.87 6.00 -2.81
C THR A 36 -7.75 7.47 -2.47
N THR A 37 -6.66 8.10 -2.90
CA THR A 37 -6.47 9.54 -2.71
C THR A 37 -7.51 10.36 -3.47
N ASP A 38 -8.05 11.40 -2.85
CA ASP A 38 -8.93 12.37 -3.50
C ASP A 38 -8.17 13.29 -4.49
N ASP A 39 -6.82 13.32 -4.45
CA ASP A 39 -6.00 13.93 -5.49
C ASP A 39 -6.14 13.27 -6.86
N THR A 40 -6.72 12.05 -6.95
CA THR A 40 -6.96 11.35 -8.21
C THR A 40 -7.70 12.25 -9.22
N ALA A 41 -8.64 13.08 -8.74
CA ALA A 41 -9.35 14.05 -9.58
C ALA A 41 -8.44 15.12 -10.22
N LYS A 42 -7.29 15.41 -9.59
CA LYS A 42 -6.33 16.44 -10.06
C LYS A 42 -5.23 15.85 -10.93
N ILE A 43 -4.75 14.65 -10.57
CA ILE A 43 -3.58 14.03 -11.22
C ILE A 43 -3.93 13.09 -12.37
N GLY A 44 -5.19 12.65 -12.45
CA GLY A 44 -5.70 11.80 -13.53
C GLY A 44 -6.21 12.61 -14.74
N ASN A 45 -6.58 11.92 -15.82
CA ASN A 45 -7.19 12.58 -16.97
C ASN A 45 -8.65 12.97 -16.64
N PRO A 46 -9.02 14.27 -16.64
CA PRO A 46 -10.35 14.75 -16.28
C PRO A 46 -11.48 14.17 -17.16
N GLU A 47 -11.18 13.81 -18.40
CA GLU A 47 -12.16 13.22 -19.31
C GLU A 47 -12.77 11.92 -18.79
N TYR A 48 -12.01 11.16 -17.99
CA TYR A 48 -12.47 9.91 -17.39
C TYR A 48 -13.26 10.09 -16.10
N PHE A 49 -13.31 11.32 -15.55
CA PHE A 49 -13.90 11.59 -14.23
C PHE A 49 -15.10 12.53 -14.29
N THR A 50 -15.74 12.70 -15.45
CA THR A 50 -16.87 13.62 -15.65
C THR A 50 -18.03 13.33 -14.71
N ASP A 51 -18.35 12.05 -14.48
CA ASP A 51 -19.41 11.58 -13.58
C ASP A 51 -18.84 10.90 -12.32
N ILE A 52 -17.55 11.10 -11.98
CA ILE A 52 -16.91 10.48 -10.83
C ILE A 52 -16.52 11.55 -9.80
N GLU A 53 -16.87 11.30 -8.53
CA GLU A 53 -16.49 12.08 -7.37
C GLU A 53 -15.55 11.26 -6.48
N PHE A 54 -14.42 11.86 -6.08
CA PHE A 54 -13.51 11.32 -5.09
C PHE A 54 -13.74 12.06 -3.77
N ARG A 55 -14.36 11.41 -2.80
CA ARG A 55 -14.62 11.98 -1.47
C ARG A 55 -13.41 11.79 -0.57
N LYS A 56 -13.36 12.55 0.53
CA LYS A 56 -12.25 12.49 1.50
C LYS A 56 -12.14 11.12 2.13
N PRO A 57 -11.01 10.41 1.95
CA PRO A 57 -10.87 9.03 2.38
C PRO A 57 -11.06 8.83 3.87
N ALA A 58 -10.56 9.76 4.71
CA ALA A 58 -10.68 9.67 6.15
C ALA A 58 -12.13 9.77 6.65
N GLU A 59 -12.97 10.57 6.00
CA GLU A 59 -14.39 10.71 6.33
C GLU A 59 -15.16 9.44 5.94
N GLU A 60 -14.91 8.93 4.73
CA GLU A 60 -15.53 7.68 4.27
C GLU A 60 -15.06 6.47 5.08
N ALA A 61 -13.77 6.43 5.49
CA ALA A 61 -13.28 5.40 6.39
C ALA A 61 -14.04 5.37 7.72
N LYS A 62 -14.31 6.54 8.34
CA LYS A 62 -15.12 6.63 9.58
C LYS A 62 -16.50 6.02 9.42
N LEU A 63 -17.20 6.39 8.33
CA LEU A 63 -18.55 5.88 8.05
C LEU A 63 -18.53 4.35 7.87
N VAL A 64 -17.59 3.83 7.09
CA VAL A 64 -17.50 2.38 6.84
C VAL A 64 -17.08 1.60 8.09
N ILE A 65 -16.18 2.14 8.92
CA ILE A 65 -15.80 1.51 10.19
C ILE A 65 -17.02 1.42 11.11
N GLN A 66 -17.81 2.48 11.22
CA GLN A 66 -19.03 2.48 12.02
C GLN A 66 -20.06 1.45 11.51
N GLU A 67 -20.28 1.41 10.20
CA GLU A 67 -21.15 0.42 9.54
C GLU A 67 -20.70 -1.01 9.86
N LEU A 68 -19.40 -1.30 9.71
CA LEU A 68 -18.83 -2.62 10.00
C LEU A 68 -18.97 -3.02 11.47
N GLN A 69 -18.71 -2.09 12.39
CA GLN A 69 -18.82 -2.35 13.82
C GLN A 69 -20.28 -2.61 14.27
N GLN A 70 -21.23 -1.94 13.66
CA GLN A 70 -22.66 -2.10 13.99
C GLN A 70 -23.25 -3.38 13.40
N ASN A 71 -23.00 -3.63 12.11
CA ASN A 71 -23.70 -4.64 11.33
C ASN A 71 -22.96 -5.96 11.24
N GLU A 72 -21.62 -5.91 11.05
CA GLU A 72 -20.81 -7.07 10.76
C GLU A 72 -20.00 -7.56 11.96
N LYS A 73 -19.61 -6.66 12.85
CA LYS A 73 -18.80 -6.96 14.05
C LYS A 73 -17.57 -7.83 13.72
N PRO A 74 -16.67 -7.39 12.82
CA PRO A 74 -15.47 -8.13 12.52
C PRO A 74 -14.51 -8.14 13.71
N ASP A 75 -13.70 -9.21 13.82
CA ASP A 75 -12.63 -9.29 14.83
C ASP A 75 -11.48 -8.33 14.50
N VAL A 76 -11.24 -8.08 13.20
CA VAL A 76 -10.15 -7.24 12.69
C VAL A 76 -10.67 -6.41 11.51
N ILE A 77 -10.33 -5.12 11.49
CA ILE A 77 -10.55 -4.24 10.33
C ILE A 77 -9.19 -3.80 9.79
N LEU A 78 -8.96 -4.03 8.51
CA LEU A 78 -7.79 -3.58 7.74
C LEU A 78 -8.24 -2.55 6.69
N ALA A 79 -7.33 -1.66 6.29
CA ALA A 79 -7.54 -0.82 5.11
C ALA A 79 -6.44 -1.11 4.07
N THR A 80 -6.83 -1.19 2.80
CA THR A 80 -5.92 -1.13 1.65
C THR A 80 -6.08 0.24 1.00
N THR A 81 -4.99 0.98 0.88
CA THR A 81 -5.05 2.37 0.45
C THR A 81 -4.11 2.65 -0.71
N HIS A 82 -4.45 3.67 -1.52
CA HIS A 82 -3.54 4.28 -2.47
C HIS A 82 -3.50 5.79 -2.20
N MET A 83 -2.92 6.20 -1.04
CA MET A 83 -2.98 7.57 -0.53
C MET A 83 -1.61 8.17 -0.22
N GLY A 84 -0.60 7.34 -0.03
CA GLY A 84 0.76 7.73 0.33
C GLY A 84 1.02 7.76 1.83
N HIS A 85 2.26 7.43 2.19
CA HIS A 85 2.80 7.61 3.53
C HIS A 85 3.68 8.87 3.54
N TYR A 86 3.27 9.89 4.28
CA TYR A 86 4.00 11.14 4.41
C TYR A 86 4.50 11.31 5.83
N ASP A 87 5.79 11.64 5.97
CA ASP A 87 6.45 11.77 7.25
C ASP A 87 5.73 12.78 8.14
N ASN A 88 5.45 12.37 9.34
CA ASN A 88 4.76 13.19 10.34
C ASN A 88 3.47 13.85 9.83
N GLY A 89 2.78 13.25 8.85
CA GLY A 89 1.58 13.80 8.24
C GLY A 89 1.82 14.97 7.28
N ASN A 90 3.07 15.34 7.01
CA ASN A 90 3.41 16.41 6.06
C ASN A 90 3.26 15.90 4.63
N HIS A 91 2.23 16.34 3.94
CA HIS A 91 1.88 15.89 2.58
C HIS A 91 2.16 16.95 1.49
N GLY A 92 2.67 18.14 1.86
CA GLY A 92 2.99 19.21 0.93
C GLY A 92 1.77 19.68 0.15
N SER A 93 1.83 19.60 -1.20
CA SER A 93 0.70 19.92 -2.10
C SER A 93 -0.22 18.74 -2.37
N ASN A 94 0.13 17.53 -1.91
CA ASN A 94 -0.71 16.33 -2.07
C ASN A 94 -1.88 16.35 -1.08
N ALA A 95 -2.92 15.57 -1.36
CA ALA A 95 -3.95 15.28 -0.36
C ALA A 95 -3.36 14.52 0.84
N PRO A 96 -4.00 14.61 2.04
CA PRO A 96 -3.58 13.85 3.21
C PRO A 96 -3.48 12.35 2.92
N GLY A 97 -2.40 11.73 3.42
CA GLY A 97 -2.12 10.32 3.24
C GLY A 97 -2.52 9.45 4.45
N ASP A 98 -1.89 8.28 4.52
CA ASP A 98 -2.21 7.24 5.51
C ASP A 98 -1.94 7.69 6.95
N VAL A 99 -0.90 8.48 7.20
CA VAL A 99 -0.55 9.00 8.54
C VAL A 99 -1.63 9.91 9.06
N GLU A 100 -2.06 10.89 8.26
CA GLU A 100 -3.10 11.84 8.65
C GLU A 100 -4.45 11.13 8.83
N MET A 101 -4.79 10.21 7.95
CA MET A 101 -5.99 9.38 8.10
C MET A 101 -5.96 8.61 9.42
N ALA A 102 -4.88 7.91 9.75
CA ALA A 102 -4.77 7.15 10.99
C ALA A 102 -4.95 8.03 12.23
N ARG A 103 -4.39 9.26 12.22
CA ARG A 103 -4.55 10.22 13.32
C ARG A 103 -5.97 10.76 13.45
N SER A 104 -6.72 10.86 12.35
CA SER A 104 -8.08 11.38 12.32
C SER A 104 -9.15 10.35 12.72
N LEU A 105 -8.81 9.06 12.72
CA LEU A 105 -9.69 7.96 13.09
C LEU A 105 -9.72 7.75 14.62
N PRO A 106 -10.76 7.12 15.18
CA PRO A 106 -10.72 6.65 16.56
C PRO A 106 -9.55 5.71 16.80
N ALA A 107 -8.87 5.84 17.93
CA ALA A 107 -7.70 5.05 18.25
C ALA A 107 -7.96 3.55 18.13
N GLY A 108 -7.11 2.84 17.39
CA GLY A 108 -7.22 1.40 17.20
C GLY A 108 -8.46 0.92 16.42
N SER A 109 -9.21 1.83 15.77
CA SER A 109 -10.38 1.46 14.96
C SER A 109 -10.04 0.65 13.70
N LEU A 110 -8.80 0.76 13.23
CA LEU A 110 -8.17 -0.13 12.25
C LEU A 110 -7.01 -0.86 12.92
N ALA A 111 -6.78 -2.10 12.56
CA ALA A 111 -5.58 -2.81 12.99
C ALA A 111 -4.36 -2.40 12.16
N MET A 112 -4.53 -2.26 10.83
CA MET A 112 -3.44 -1.92 9.93
C MET A 112 -3.95 -1.26 8.64
N ILE A 113 -3.13 -0.36 8.10
CA ILE A 113 -3.24 0.23 6.76
C ILE A 113 -2.12 -0.35 5.90
N VAL A 114 -2.47 -0.95 4.76
CA VAL A 114 -1.56 -1.38 3.71
C VAL A 114 -1.60 -0.34 2.60
N GLY A 115 -0.61 0.53 2.58
CA GLY A 115 -0.55 1.72 1.72
C GLY A 115 0.18 1.55 0.40
N GLY A 116 0.13 2.61 -0.39
CA GLY A 116 0.82 2.77 -1.67
C GLY A 116 0.91 4.26 -2.05
N HIS A 117 1.12 4.60 -3.30
CA HIS A 117 1.11 5.93 -3.90
C HIS A 117 2.40 6.75 -3.74
N SER A 118 2.96 6.92 -2.54
CA SER A 118 4.19 7.71 -2.34
C SER A 118 5.46 7.00 -2.81
N GLN A 119 5.35 5.73 -3.20
CA GLN A 119 6.43 4.94 -3.80
C GLN A 119 7.68 4.82 -2.92
N ASP A 120 7.50 4.92 -1.59
CA ASP A 120 8.56 4.78 -0.60
C ASP A 120 8.40 3.49 0.21
N PRO A 121 9.50 2.85 0.64
CA PRO A 121 9.41 1.81 1.64
C PRO A 121 9.08 2.44 3.00
N VAL A 122 8.06 1.97 3.69
CA VAL A 122 7.83 2.39 5.08
C VAL A 122 8.74 1.59 5.99
N CYS A 123 9.82 2.25 6.40
CA CYS A 123 10.81 1.75 7.34
C CYS A 123 11.16 2.87 8.31
N MET A 124 10.79 2.72 9.59
CA MET A 124 10.87 3.78 10.57
C MET A 124 12.10 3.62 11.46
N ALA A 125 12.85 4.70 11.64
CA ALA A 125 13.94 4.80 12.62
C ALA A 125 13.40 5.07 14.04
N SER A 126 12.33 5.86 14.12
CA SER A 126 11.59 6.18 15.33
C SER A 126 10.21 6.68 14.96
N GLU A 127 9.36 6.95 15.96
CA GLU A 127 8.05 7.57 15.72
C GLU A 127 8.18 8.84 14.86
N ASN A 128 7.36 8.96 13.83
CA ASN A 128 7.30 10.09 12.89
C ASN A 128 8.60 10.35 12.09
N LYS A 129 9.53 9.41 12.06
CA LYS A 129 10.79 9.58 11.34
C LYS A 129 11.16 8.33 10.55
N LYS A 130 11.15 8.44 9.22
CA LYS A 130 11.64 7.38 8.33
C LYS A 130 13.14 7.19 8.50
N GLN A 131 13.58 5.96 8.29
CA GLN A 131 14.99 5.60 8.18
C GLN A 131 15.49 5.97 6.78
N VAL A 132 16.12 7.16 6.66
CA VAL A 132 16.54 7.74 5.37
C VAL A 132 17.58 6.88 4.66
N ASP A 133 18.45 6.22 5.43
CA ASP A 133 19.55 5.37 4.98
C ASP A 133 19.20 3.88 5.02
N TYR A 134 17.92 3.55 4.91
CA TYR A 134 17.49 2.14 4.91
C TYR A 134 18.19 1.35 3.82
N VAL A 135 18.85 0.27 4.23
CA VAL A 135 19.52 -0.68 3.33
C VAL A 135 18.60 -1.88 3.07
N PRO A 136 18.28 -2.20 1.80
CA PRO A 136 17.43 -3.34 1.48
C PRO A 136 17.89 -4.65 2.12
N GLY A 137 16.96 -5.34 2.80
CA GLY A 137 17.24 -6.60 3.49
C GLY A 137 17.71 -6.47 4.95
N THR A 138 17.92 -5.26 5.46
CA THR A 138 18.20 -5.04 6.88
C THR A 138 16.91 -5.00 7.72
N PRO A 139 16.97 -5.09 9.06
CA PRO A 139 15.81 -4.92 9.92
C PRO A 139 15.08 -3.62 9.68
N CYS A 140 13.76 -3.67 9.74
CA CYS A 140 12.85 -2.58 9.43
C CYS A 140 11.68 -2.57 10.41
N ALA A 141 11.22 -1.39 10.79
CA ALA A 141 10.01 -1.23 11.59
C ALA A 141 8.91 -0.55 10.76
N PRO A 142 7.64 -0.97 10.86
CA PRO A 142 6.52 -0.25 10.26
C PRO A 142 6.25 1.05 11.01
N ASP A 143 5.43 1.94 10.44
CA ASP A 143 4.92 3.07 11.18
C ASP A 143 3.74 2.66 12.08
N ARG A 144 3.50 3.44 13.13
CA ARG A 144 2.35 3.26 14.02
C ARG A 144 1.82 4.62 14.45
N GLN A 145 0.60 4.92 14.05
CA GLN A 145 -0.07 6.18 14.34
C GLN A 145 -1.40 5.91 15.02
N ASN A 146 -1.64 6.53 16.16
CA ASN A 146 -2.90 6.39 16.90
C ASN A 146 -3.34 4.93 17.15
N GLY A 147 -2.38 4.05 17.41
CA GLY A 147 -2.59 2.62 17.60
C GLY A 147 -2.74 1.79 16.32
N ILE A 148 -2.72 2.42 15.14
CA ILE A 148 -2.90 1.78 13.82
C ILE A 148 -1.53 1.56 13.18
N TRP A 149 -1.24 0.34 12.73
CA TRP A 149 -0.05 0.03 11.96
C TRP A 149 -0.18 0.55 10.53
N ILE A 150 0.90 1.12 9.96
CA ILE A 150 0.96 1.57 8.57
C ILE A 150 2.17 0.94 7.90
N VAL A 151 1.94 0.28 6.76
CA VAL A 151 2.96 -0.42 5.98
C VAL A 151 2.87 -0.04 4.51
N GLN A 152 4.02 0.06 3.84
CA GLN A 152 4.11 0.24 2.39
C GLN A 152 5.41 -0.38 1.88
N ALA A 153 5.33 -1.11 0.76
CA ALA A 153 6.43 -1.92 0.22
C ALA A 153 7.04 -1.32 -1.04
N HIS A 154 7.13 0.03 -1.14
CA HIS A 154 7.69 0.73 -2.30
C HIS A 154 6.82 0.56 -3.57
N GLU A 155 7.45 0.52 -4.74
CA GLU A 155 6.83 0.45 -6.08
C GLU A 155 7.39 -0.71 -6.91
N TRP A 156 6.72 -1.04 -8.02
CA TRP A 156 7.22 -1.93 -9.08
C TRP A 156 7.61 -3.34 -8.61
N GLY A 157 7.05 -3.82 -7.51
CA GLY A 157 7.41 -5.12 -6.96
C GLY A 157 8.86 -5.20 -6.44
N LYS A 158 9.47 -4.06 -6.09
CA LYS A 158 10.83 -4.01 -5.53
C LYS A 158 10.95 -4.76 -4.21
N TYR A 159 9.87 -4.80 -3.43
CA TYR A 159 9.80 -5.50 -2.15
C TYR A 159 8.51 -6.30 -2.02
N VAL A 160 8.59 -7.35 -1.23
CA VAL A 160 7.44 -7.97 -0.58
C VAL A 160 7.46 -7.55 0.87
N GLY A 161 6.42 -6.83 1.31
CA GLY A 161 6.20 -6.52 2.73
C GLY A 161 5.65 -7.74 3.45
N ARG A 162 6.28 -8.16 4.56
CA ARG A 162 5.80 -9.21 5.45
C ARG A 162 5.58 -8.63 6.84
N ALA A 163 4.36 -8.80 7.36
CA ALA A 163 4.00 -8.44 8.72
C ALA A 163 3.29 -9.63 9.38
N ASP A 164 3.89 -10.19 10.41
CA ASP A 164 3.33 -11.31 11.17
C ASP A 164 2.70 -10.78 12.45
N PHE A 165 1.47 -11.18 12.71
CA PHE A 165 0.71 -10.75 13.89
C PHE A 165 0.24 -11.93 14.71
N GLU A 166 0.22 -11.76 16.03
CA GLU A 166 -0.56 -12.58 16.96
C GLU A 166 -1.85 -11.86 17.30
N PHE A 167 -2.98 -12.58 17.24
CA PHE A 167 -4.26 -12.08 17.70
C PHE A 167 -4.60 -12.75 19.04
N ARG A 168 -4.72 -11.94 20.11
CA ARG A 168 -5.09 -12.42 21.45
C ARG A 168 -5.99 -11.39 22.14
N ASN A 169 -7.06 -11.85 22.77
CA ASN A 169 -7.98 -11.01 23.55
C ASN A 169 -8.51 -9.78 22.80
N GLY A 170 -8.77 -9.92 21.50
CA GLY A 170 -9.29 -8.82 20.66
C GLY A 170 -8.21 -7.86 20.15
N GLU A 171 -6.93 -8.11 20.42
CA GLU A 171 -5.83 -7.24 19.99
C GLU A 171 -4.90 -7.93 19.00
N MET A 172 -4.45 -7.18 17.99
CA MET A 172 -3.38 -7.58 17.07
C MET A 172 -2.04 -7.05 17.57
N LYS A 173 -1.13 -7.96 17.91
CA LYS A 173 0.25 -7.65 18.29
C LYS A 173 1.18 -7.97 17.12
N LEU A 174 1.94 -6.99 16.64
CA LEU A 174 2.98 -7.22 15.64
C LEU A 174 4.12 -8.05 16.27
N VAL A 175 4.46 -9.17 15.62
CA VAL A 175 5.55 -10.08 16.03
C VAL A 175 6.77 -9.87 15.16
N HIS A 176 6.57 -9.69 13.85
CA HIS A 176 7.65 -9.51 12.87
C HIS A 176 7.21 -8.60 11.75
N TYR A 177 8.14 -7.76 11.29
CA TYR A 177 7.98 -6.94 10.08
C TYR A 177 9.27 -6.96 9.25
N GLN A 178 9.13 -7.12 7.95
CA GLN A 178 10.26 -7.14 7.04
C GLN A 178 9.85 -6.64 5.65
N LEU A 179 10.73 -5.87 5.02
CA LEU A 179 10.70 -5.58 3.60
C LEU A 179 11.71 -6.48 2.88
N ILE A 180 11.21 -7.51 2.20
CA ILE A 180 12.01 -8.50 1.48
C ILE A 180 12.32 -7.96 0.09
N PRO A 181 13.58 -7.61 -0.26
CA PRO A 181 13.92 -7.08 -1.57
C PRO A 181 13.84 -8.16 -2.64
N VAL A 182 13.17 -7.87 -3.77
CA VAL A 182 13.00 -8.79 -4.90
C VAL A 182 14.07 -8.49 -5.93
N ASN A 183 15.20 -9.19 -5.87
CA ASN A 183 16.33 -9.09 -6.81
C ASN A 183 16.83 -7.64 -7.01
N LEU A 184 16.73 -6.81 -6.00
CA LEU A 184 17.26 -5.44 -6.02
C LEU A 184 18.78 -5.45 -6.10
N LYS A 185 19.32 -4.51 -6.90
CA LYS A 185 20.75 -4.36 -7.11
C LYS A 185 21.23 -2.98 -6.68
N LYS A 186 22.40 -2.93 -6.04
CA LYS A 186 23.17 -1.71 -5.79
C LYS A 186 24.34 -1.60 -6.78
N LYS A 187 24.74 -0.37 -7.09
CA LYS A 187 25.98 -0.11 -7.81
C LYS A 187 27.14 -0.19 -6.81
N VAL A 188 28.14 -0.99 -7.13
CA VAL A 188 29.41 -1.03 -6.41
C VAL A 188 30.48 -0.50 -7.35
N THR A 189 31.29 0.45 -6.87
CA THR A 189 32.45 1.00 -7.61
C THR A 189 33.70 0.56 -6.89
N TYR A 190 34.64 -0.05 -7.61
CA TYR A 190 35.91 -0.55 -7.12
C TYR A 190 36.99 0.52 -7.23
N ASP A 191 38.09 0.34 -6.51
CA ASP A 191 39.24 1.28 -6.52
C ASP A 191 39.85 1.49 -7.89
N ASN A 192 39.69 0.53 -8.81
CA ASN A 192 40.15 0.64 -10.22
C ASN A 192 39.17 1.46 -11.11
N GLY A 193 38.14 2.07 -10.55
CA GLY A 193 37.14 2.87 -11.25
C GLY A 193 36.04 2.07 -11.97
N GLN A 194 36.12 0.74 -11.98
CA GLN A 194 35.08 -0.11 -12.55
C GLN A 194 33.87 -0.15 -11.64
N SER A 195 32.69 -0.31 -12.23
CA SER A 195 31.45 -0.42 -11.48
C SER A 195 30.61 -1.60 -11.97
N GLU A 196 30.01 -2.29 -11.05
CA GLU A 196 29.02 -3.32 -11.37
C GLU A 196 27.75 -3.20 -10.53
N ARG A 197 26.68 -3.90 -10.95
CA ARG A 197 25.44 -4.01 -10.17
C ARG A 197 25.36 -5.36 -9.50
N VAL A 198 25.45 -5.37 -8.17
CA VAL A 198 25.37 -6.56 -7.33
C VAL A 198 24.04 -6.60 -6.57
N LEU A 199 23.54 -7.80 -6.29
CA LEU A 199 22.33 -7.98 -5.50
C LEU A 199 22.55 -7.54 -4.04
N TYR A 200 21.51 -7.00 -3.39
CA TYR A 200 21.51 -6.73 -1.95
C TYR A 200 21.38 -8.01 -1.12
N THR A 201 20.64 -8.99 -1.64
CA THR A 201 20.32 -10.27 -0.99
C THR A 201 20.53 -11.41 -1.99
N PRO A 202 20.57 -12.67 -1.54
CA PRO A 202 20.57 -13.82 -2.44
C PRO A 202 19.45 -13.75 -3.47
N GLN A 203 19.73 -14.21 -4.68
CA GLN A 203 18.78 -14.17 -5.78
C GLN A 203 17.52 -15.00 -5.46
N ILE A 204 16.37 -14.40 -5.69
CA ILE A 204 15.08 -15.11 -5.68
C ILE A 204 14.85 -15.64 -7.10
N ALA A 205 14.68 -16.97 -7.22
CA ALA A 205 14.44 -17.60 -8.51
C ALA A 205 13.05 -17.22 -9.06
N GLU A 206 12.98 -17.05 -10.37
CA GLU A 206 11.72 -16.85 -11.07
C GLU A 206 10.86 -18.12 -11.03
N ASN A 207 9.55 -17.96 -10.84
CA ASN A 207 8.62 -19.08 -10.93
C ASN A 207 8.41 -19.49 -12.40
N PRO A 208 8.77 -20.72 -12.83
CA PRO A 208 8.69 -21.11 -14.24
C PRO A 208 7.26 -21.07 -14.82
N GLN A 209 6.24 -21.37 -14.01
CA GLN A 209 4.84 -21.32 -14.46
C GLN A 209 4.39 -19.87 -14.70
N MET A 210 4.76 -18.93 -13.81
CA MET A 210 4.47 -17.53 -14.01
C MET A 210 5.24 -16.95 -15.19
N MET A 211 6.50 -17.34 -15.40
CA MET A 211 7.28 -16.94 -16.56
C MET A 211 6.65 -17.42 -17.86
N SER A 212 6.19 -18.66 -17.91
CA SER A 212 5.47 -19.20 -19.08
C SER A 212 4.21 -18.39 -19.40
N LEU A 213 3.46 -17.98 -18.36
CA LEU A 213 2.26 -17.14 -18.53
C LEU A 213 2.61 -15.72 -19.01
N LEU A 214 3.68 -15.11 -18.51
CA LEU A 214 4.02 -13.70 -18.77
C LEU A 214 4.81 -13.52 -20.08
N THR A 215 5.59 -14.50 -20.52
CA THR A 215 6.47 -14.40 -21.68
C THR A 215 5.78 -13.91 -22.96
N PRO A 216 4.58 -14.39 -23.34
CA PRO A 216 3.90 -13.89 -24.54
C PRO A 216 3.62 -12.38 -24.50
N PHE A 217 3.21 -11.86 -23.33
CA PHE A 217 2.94 -10.43 -23.13
C PHE A 217 4.21 -9.60 -23.16
N GLN A 218 5.30 -10.08 -22.54
CA GLN A 218 6.60 -9.44 -22.58
C GLN A 218 7.15 -9.36 -24.01
N ASN A 219 7.01 -10.43 -24.79
CA ASN A 219 7.47 -10.46 -26.19
C ASN A 219 6.67 -9.49 -27.05
N LYS A 220 5.34 -9.40 -26.85
CA LYS A 220 4.51 -8.42 -27.53
C LYS A 220 4.94 -6.99 -27.23
N GLY A 221 5.19 -6.66 -25.95
CA GLY A 221 5.68 -5.35 -25.53
C GLY A 221 7.03 -5.01 -26.13
N LYS A 222 7.98 -5.95 -26.10
CA LYS A 222 9.32 -5.77 -26.71
C LYS A 222 9.24 -5.52 -28.20
N ALA A 223 8.39 -6.25 -28.93
CA ALA A 223 8.19 -6.06 -30.36
C ALA A 223 7.65 -4.65 -30.69
N GLN A 224 6.74 -4.13 -29.88
CA GLN A 224 6.20 -2.77 -30.04
C GLN A 224 7.26 -1.70 -29.81
N LEU A 225 8.19 -1.90 -28.85
CA LEU A 225 9.28 -0.94 -28.57
C LEU A 225 10.37 -0.91 -29.66
N GLN A 226 10.42 -1.93 -30.52
CA GLN A 226 11.39 -2.00 -31.62
C GLN A 226 10.88 -1.34 -32.92
N VAL A 227 9.63 -0.91 -32.97
CA VAL A 227 9.08 -0.17 -34.12
C VAL A 227 9.73 1.20 -34.17
N LYS A 228 10.51 1.45 -35.25
CA LYS A 228 11.07 2.79 -35.48
C LYS A 228 9.92 3.78 -35.73
N ILE A 229 9.77 4.71 -34.83
CA ILE A 229 8.99 5.93 -35.02
C ILE A 229 9.92 6.90 -35.74
N GLY A 230 9.57 7.22 -36.96
CA GLY A 230 10.37 7.97 -37.93
C GLY A 230 10.96 9.28 -37.47
#